data_5a7477ce1b653754076dc7fe46f2a936
#
_entry.id   5a7477ce1b653754076dc7fe46f2a936
#
_cell.length_a   1.000
_cell.length_b   1.000
_cell.length_c   1.000
_cell.angle_alpha   90.00
_cell.angle_beta   90.00
_cell.angle_gamma   90.00
#
_symmetry.space_group_name_H-M   'P 1'
#
loop_
_entity.id
_entity.type
_entity.pdbx_description
1 polymer ?
#
loop_
_entity_poly.entity_id
_entity_poly.type
_entity_poly.pdbx_seq_one_letter_code
_entity_poly.pdbx_strand_id
1 'polypeptide(L)'
;MLLKRNEVELEQGILNITATKGHDQHFVALHESIVSILREYDRRMDGLVPGRVYFFPSGKDGHRSQEWLRKNFAALWKSSNPSSSAISYDFRHNYATVNINKWIDTSFDFYDKLYYLSKSMGHCSVEHTKYYYSIVPRMSEILTDKCESSFEELVPEVMDDEIW
;
A
#
# COMPACT_ATOMS: atom_id res chain seq x y z
N MET A 1 -12.96 3.93 11.36
CA MET A 1 -12.41 4.80 10.29
C MET A 1 -12.50 6.24 10.80
N LEU A 2 -11.34 6.83 11.10
CA LEU A 2 -11.25 8.13 11.78
C LEU A 2 -11.08 9.32 10.81
N LEU A 3 -11.13 9.08 9.50
CA LEU A 3 -10.96 10.13 8.48
C LEU A 3 -12.05 11.20 8.64
N LYS A 4 -11.63 12.42 8.95
CA LYS A 4 -12.53 13.54 9.11
C LYS A 4 -12.91 14.15 7.76
N ARG A 5 -14.03 14.84 7.72
CA ARG A 5 -14.51 15.46 6.48
C ARG A 5 -13.52 16.51 5.93
N ASN A 6 -12.88 17.28 6.81
CA ASN A 6 -11.90 18.30 6.47
C ASN A 6 -10.51 17.74 6.10
N GLU A 7 -10.30 16.44 6.20
CA GLU A 7 -9.07 15.75 5.77
C GLU A 7 -9.19 15.20 4.34
N VAL A 8 -10.32 15.43 3.68
CA VAL A 8 -10.63 14.93 2.34
C VAL A 8 -10.77 16.10 1.37
N GLU A 9 -9.78 16.24 0.48
CA GLU A 9 -9.72 17.31 -0.53
C GLU A 9 -10.01 16.72 -1.93
N LEU A 10 -11.30 16.54 -2.23
CA LEU A 10 -11.72 15.89 -3.47
C LEU A 10 -11.44 16.73 -4.73
N GLU A 11 -11.30 18.04 -4.62
CA GLU A 11 -10.93 18.89 -5.76
C GLU A 11 -9.50 18.62 -6.23
N GLN A 12 -8.60 18.35 -5.29
CA GLN A 12 -7.21 18.00 -5.56
C GLN A 12 -6.98 16.48 -5.64
N GLY A 13 -7.97 15.68 -5.27
CA GLY A 13 -7.84 14.22 -5.20
C GLY A 13 -6.89 13.75 -4.10
N ILE A 14 -6.90 14.42 -2.94
CA ILE A 14 -5.95 14.15 -1.85
C ILE A 14 -6.69 13.82 -0.56
N LEU A 15 -6.16 12.81 0.17
CA LEU A 15 -6.49 12.57 1.57
C LEU A 15 -5.32 13.00 2.45
N ASN A 16 -5.60 13.80 3.48
CA ASN A 16 -4.64 14.15 4.52
C ASN A 16 -4.85 13.23 5.72
N ILE A 17 -3.99 12.23 5.90
CA ILE A 17 -4.10 11.25 6.96
C ILE A 17 -3.34 11.75 8.19
N THR A 18 -4.07 12.34 9.15
CA THR A 18 -3.50 12.95 10.35
C THR A 18 -3.57 12.05 11.59
N ALA A 19 -4.62 11.27 11.73
CA ALA A 19 -4.87 10.42 12.90
C ALA A 19 -4.37 8.99 12.65
N THR A 20 -3.09 8.75 12.87
CA THR A 20 -2.46 7.43 12.67
C THR A 20 -1.81 6.95 13.96
N LYS A 21 -2.19 5.75 14.43
CA LYS A 21 -1.53 5.12 15.56
C LYS A 21 -0.24 4.45 15.08
N GLY A 22 0.92 5.05 15.43
CA GLY A 22 2.24 4.49 15.10
C GLY A 22 2.67 4.68 13.64
N HIS A 23 2.06 5.63 12.93
CA HIS A 23 2.46 6.03 11.58
C HIS A 23 2.60 7.55 11.49
N ASP A 24 3.43 8.04 10.58
CA ASP A 24 3.55 9.46 10.32
C ASP A 24 2.30 10.01 9.62
N GLN A 25 2.01 11.29 9.85
CA GLN A 25 1.06 12.03 9.02
C GLN A 25 1.53 11.98 7.56
N HIS A 26 0.62 11.71 6.64
CA HIS A 26 0.97 11.62 5.22
C HIS A 26 -0.22 11.94 4.33
N PHE A 27 0.09 12.28 3.08
CA PHE A 27 -0.90 12.49 2.04
C PHE A 27 -1.06 11.23 1.19
N VAL A 28 -2.30 10.95 0.79
CA VAL A 28 -2.62 9.89 -0.15
C VAL A 28 -3.27 10.50 -1.37
N ALA A 29 -2.62 10.37 -2.53
CA ALA A 29 -3.20 10.76 -3.80
C ALA A 29 -4.23 9.72 -4.26
N LEU A 30 -5.38 10.18 -4.73
CA LEU A 30 -6.46 9.35 -5.22
C LEU A 30 -6.48 9.34 -6.75
N HIS A 31 -6.72 8.17 -7.32
CA HIS A 31 -7.02 8.08 -8.75
C HIS A 31 -8.38 8.73 -9.06
N GLU A 32 -8.53 9.34 -10.22
CA GLU A 32 -9.72 10.09 -10.60
C GLU A 32 -11.03 9.28 -10.51
N SER A 33 -10.97 7.98 -10.82
CA SER A 33 -12.12 7.08 -10.68
C SER A 33 -12.62 6.98 -9.23
N ILE A 34 -11.69 7.01 -8.26
CA ILE A 34 -12.03 7.00 -6.83
C ILE A 34 -12.56 8.36 -6.40
N VAL A 35 -11.96 9.44 -6.88
CA VAL A 35 -12.42 10.81 -6.62
C VAL A 35 -13.88 10.97 -7.06
N SER A 36 -14.23 10.49 -8.25
CA SER A 36 -15.60 10.55 -8.77
C SER A 36 -16.60 9.82 -7.87
N ILE A 37 -16.26 8.62 -7.42
CA ILE A 37 -17.11 7.84 -6.49
C ILE A 37 -17.24 8.56 -5.14
N LEU A 38 -16.15 9.11 -4.61
CA LEU A 38 -16.16 9.79 -3.32
C LEU A 38 -16.91 11.12 -3.36
N ARG A 39 -16.86 11.87 -4.49
CA ARG A 39 -17.67 13.06 -4.70
C ARG A 39 -19.17 12.76 -4.66
N GLU A 40 -19.59 11.71 -5.36
CA GLU A 40 -20.99 11.29 -5.35
C GLU A 40 -21.43 10.83 -3.96
N TYR A 41 -20.57 10.07 -3.28
CA TYR A 41 -20.80 9.66 -1.89
C TYR A 41 -20.95 10.89 -0.97
N ASP A 42 -20.01 11.83 -1.05
CA ASP A 42 -19.96 13.04 -0.23
C ASP A 42 -21.24 13.88 -0.39
N ARG A 43 -21.64 14.12 -1.65
CA ARG A 43 -22.88 14.84 -1.99
C ARG A 43 -24.12 14.18 -1.41
N ARG A 44 -24.23 12.84 -1.48
CA ARG A 44 -25.35 12.11 -0.89
C ARG A 44 -25.35 12.20 0.62
N MET A 45 -24.17 12.09 1.23
CA MET A 45 -24.04 12.15 2.68
C MET A 45 -24.28 13.54 3.25
N ASP A 46 -24.01 14.60 2.51
CA ASP A 46 -24.37 15.97 2.92
C ASP A 46 -25.88 16.16 3.04
N GLY A 47 -26.66 15.51 2.16
CA GLY A 47 -28.11 15.48 2.26
C GLY A 47 -28.67 14.63 3.40
N LEU A 48 -27.98 13.54 3.75
CA LEU A 48 -28.44 12.58 4.78
C LEU A 48 -27.99 12.94 6.19
N VAL A 49 -26.75 13.43 6.35
CA VAL A 49 -26.12 13.76 7.64
C VAL A 49 -25.40 15.11 7.49
N PRO A 50 -26.12 16.21 7.42
CA PRO A 50 -25.53 17.53 7.25
C PRO A 50 -24.66 17.89 8.46
N GLY A 51 -23.49 18.51 8.19
CA GLY A 51 -22.56 18.93 9.23
C GLY A 51 -21.84 17.78 9.95
N ARG A 52 -21.72 16.62 9.31
CA ARG A 52 -21.00 15.47 9.87
C ARG A 52 -19.51 15.77 10.09
N VAL A 53 -18.96 15.23 11.17
CA VAL A 53 -17.54 15.37 11.52
C VAL A 53 -16.66 14.43 10.68
N TYR A 54 -17.10 13.19 10.51
CA TYR A 54 -16.34 12.17 9.80
C TYR A 54 -16.81 12.00 8.36
N PHE A 55 -15.87 11.73 7.44
CA PHE A 55 -16.19 11.49 6.06
C PHE A 55 -17.09 10.27 5.89
N PHE A 56 -16.82 9.18 6.65
CA PHE A 56 -17.67 7.98 6.71
C PHE A 56 -18.41 7.95 8.06
N PRO A 57 -19.54 8.61 8.18
CA PRO A 57 -20.19 8.80 9.46
C PRO A 57 -20.97 7.58 9.95
N SER A 58 -21.13 7.52 11.28
CA SER A 58 -22.13 6.68 11.94
C SER A 58 -23.00 7.62 12.79
N GLY A 59 -23.97 8.28 12.17
CA GLY A 59 -24.65 9.46 12.72
C GLY A 59 -23.81 10.74 12.58
N LYS A 60 -24.22 11.84 13.22
CA LYS A 60 -23.63 13.18 13.01
C LYS A 60 -22.17 13.25 13.47
N ASP A 61 -21.90 12.80 14.69
CA ASP A 61 -20.61 12.96 15.36
C ASP A 61 -19.83 11.64 15.50
N GLY A 62 -20.37 10.55 14.96
CA GLY A 62 -19.79 9.22 15.04
C GLY A 62 -19.09 8.79 13.74
N HIS A 63 -18.20 7.83 13.85
CA HIS A 63 -17.53 7.19 12.73
C HIS A 63 -17.80 5.68 12.67
N ARG A 64 -17.65 5.07 11.50
CA ARG A 64 -17.77 3.62 11.33
C ARG A 64 -16.62 2.89 12.03
N SER A 65 -16.95 1.82 12.74
CA SER A 65 -15.97 0.98 13.43
C SER A 65 -15.15 0.12 12.43
N GLN A 66 -14.01 -0.38 12.89
CA GLN A 66 -13.24 -1.36 12.15
C GLN A 66 -14.03 -2.64 11.88
N GLU A 67 -14.82 -3.09 12.86
CA GLU A 67 -15.65 -4.28 12.73
C GLU A 67 -16.76 -4.10 11.68
N TRP A 68 -17.36 -2.91 11.61
CA TRP A 68 -18.31 -2.59 10.55
C TRP A 68 -17.65 -2.70 9.16
N LEU A 69 -16.46 -2.13 9.00
CA LEU A 69 -15.71 -2.21 7.73
C LEU A 69 -15.40 -3.65 7.36
N ARG A 70 -14.87 -4.43 8.33
CA ARG A 70 -14.50 -5.83 8.12
C ARG A 70 -15.69 -6.68 7.66
N LYS A 71 -16.85 -6.55 8.33
CA LYS A 71 -18.05 -7.30 7.99
C LYS A 71 -18.58 -6.93 6.61
N ASN A 72 -18.70 -5.65 6.30
CA ASN A 72 -19.21 -5.20 5.01
C ASN A 72 -18.26 -5.56 3.86
N PHE A 73 -16.95 -5.41 4.07
CA PHE A 73 -15.95 -5.84 3.09
C PHE A 73 -16.08 -7.34 2.79
N ALA A 74 -16.11 -8.18 3.83
CA ALA A 74 -16.21 -9.64 3.67
C ALA A 74 -17.49 -10.04 2.92
N ALA A 75 -18.62 -9.40 3.21
CA ALA A 75 -19.87 -9.65 2.53
C ALA A 75 -19.82 -9.29 1.03
N LEU A 76 -19.30 -8.10 0.72
CA LEU A 76 -19.15 -7.62 -0.65
C LEU A 76 -18.13 -8.45 -1.44
N TRP A 77 -16.99 -8.78 -0.80
CA TRP A 77 -15.97 -9.62 -1.44
C TRP A 77 -16.53 -10.99 -1.83
N LYS A 78 -17.19 -11.64 -0.88
CA LYS A 78 -17.78 -12.97 -1.11
C LYS A 78 -18.85 -12.96 -2.20
N SER A 79 -19.64 -11.90 -2.32
CA SER A 79 -20.65 -11.78 -3.38
C SER A 79 -20.04 -11.67 -4.77
N SER A 80 -18.88 -11.02 -4.90
CA SER A 80 -18.18 -10.82 -6.18
C SER A 80 -17.15 -11.91 -6.47
N ASN A 81 -16.64 -12.61 -5.44
CA ASN A 81 -15.57 -13.59 -5.52
C ASN A 81 -15.90 -14.83 -4.67
N PRO A 82 -16.89 -15.66 -5.06
CA PRO A 82 -17.39 -16.76 -4.22
C PRO A 82 -16.34 -17.81 -3.83
N SER A 83 -15.32 -18.01 -4.69
CA SER A 83 -14.27 -19.02 -4.53
C SER A 83 -13.01 -18.50 -3.82
N SER A 84 -12.96 -17.23 -3.44
CA SER A 84 -11.79 -16.65 -2.77
C SER A 84 -12.14 -15.93 -1.48
N SER A 85 -11.16 -15.80 -0.59
CA SER A 85 -11.25 -15.00 0.62
C SER A 85 -10.20 -13.89 0.58
N ALA A 86 -10.58 -12.70 1.02
CA ALA A 86 -9.67 -11.58 1.23
C ALA A 86 -10.13 -10.73 2.40
N ILE A 87 -9.21 -9.97 2.96
CA ILE A 87 -9.49 -8.92 3.92
C ILE A 87 -9.10 -7.56 3.32
N SER A 88 -9.67 -6.49 3.82
CA SER A 88 -9.38 -5.13 3.28
C SER A 88 -7.90 -4.75 3.36
N TYR A 89 -7.14 -5.35 4.28
CA TYR A 89 -5.70 -5.12 4.43
C TYR A 89 -4.88 -5.72 3.27
N ASP A 90 -5.39 -6.74 2.58
CA ASP A 90 -4.72 -7.36 1.43
C ASP A 90 -4.51 -6.37 0.26
N PHE A 91 -5.38 -5.36 0.14
CA PHE A 91 -5.16 -4.28 -0.83
C PHE A 91 -3.89 -3.49 -0.55
N ARG A 92 -3.53 -3.31 0.72
CA ARG A 92 -2.28 -2.65 1.10
C ARG A 92 -1.07 -3.48 0.70
N HIS A 93 -1.13 -4.80 0.93
CA HIS A 93 -0.07 -5.72 0.47
C HIS A 93 0.02 -5.72 -1.05
N ASN A 94 -1.11 -5.83 -1.74
CA ASN A 94 -1.14 -5.79 -3.20
C ASN A 94 -0.60 -4.47 -3.76
N TYR A 95 -0.95 -3.34 -3.17
CA TYR A 95 -0.42 -2.03 -3.57
C TYR A 95 1.12 -2.01 -3.49
N ALA A 96 1.70 -2.47 -2.39
CA ALA A 96 3.15 -2.50 -2.23
C ALA A 96 3.81 -3.45 -3.23
N THR A 97 3.34 -4.69 -3.33
CA THR A 97 3.95 -5.71 -4.21
C THR A 97 3.84 -5.36 -5.69
N VAL A 98 2.71 -4.83 -6.14
CA VAL A 98 2.52 -4.39 -7.53
C VAL A 98 3.47 -3.25 -7.89
N ASN A 99 3.65 -2.27 -6.98
CA ASN A 99 4.57 -1.17 -7.23
C ASN A 99 6.02 -1.66 -7.26
N ILE A 100 6.45 -2.47 -6.31
CA ILE A 100 7.80 -3.02 -6.27
C ILE A 100 8.09 -3.85 -7.53
N ASN A 101 7.18 -4.73 -7.94
CA ASN A 101 7.34 -5.52 -9.17
C ASN A 101 7.52 -4.67 -10.44
N LYS A 102 6.85 -3.51 -10.51
CA LYS A 102 7.00 -2.60 -11.66
C LYS A 102 8.35 -1.89 -11.72
N TRP A 103 9.07 -1.78 -10.59
CA TRP A 103 10.30 -0.99 -10.50
C TRP A 103 11.57 -1.81 -10.70
N ILE A 104 11.48 -3.13 -10.69
CA ILE A 104 12.63 -4.05 -10.74
C ILE A 104 13.52 -3.78 -11.96
N ASP A 105 12.95 -3.38 -13.10
CA ASP A 105 13.70 -3.10 -14.32
C ASP A 105 14.25 -1.65 -14.41
N THR A 106 13.98 -0.80 -13.39
CA THR A 106 14.39 0.60 -13.38
C THR A 106 15.43 0.86 -12.28
N SER A 107 16.66 0.44 -12.52
CA SER A 107 17.70 0.25 -11.50
C SER A 107 18.17 1.51 -10.75
N PHE A 108 18.14 2.69 -11.36
CA PHE A 108 18.72 3.89 -10.74
C PHE A 108 17.82 4.58 -9.70
N ASP A 109 16.50 4.50 -9.83
CA ASP A 109 15.55 5.23 -8.97
C ASP A 109 14.90 4.34 -7.89
N PHE A 110 15.39 3.14 -7.71
CA PHE A 110 14.73 2.14 -6.89
C PHE A 110 14.60 2.56 -5.41
N TYR A 111 15.67 3.09 -4.83
CA TYR A 111 15.66 3.54 -3.42
C TYR A 111 14.74 4.74 -3.20
N ASP A 112 14.71 5.68 -4.15
CA ASP A 112 13.82 6.83 -4.10
C ASP A 112 12.36 6.38 -4.18
N LYS A 113 12.05 5.49 -5.11
CA LYS A 113 10.71 4.90 -5.25
C LYS A 113 10.28 4.14 -3.99
N LEU A 114 11.20 3.39 -3.38
CA LEU A 114 10.93 2.70 -2.12
C LEU A 114 10.66 3.68 -0.97
N TYR A 115 11.43 4.76 -0.90
CA TYR A 115 11.20 5.80 0.08
C TYR A 115 9.82 6.44 -0.09
N TYR A 116 9.45 6.81 -1.31
CA TYR A 116 8.11 7.36 -1.59
C TYR A 116 6.99 6.37 -1.31
N LEU A 117 7.17 5.09 -1.64
CA LEU A 117 6.22 4.05 -1.28
C LEU A 117 6.06 3.95 0.24
N SER A 118 7.17 3.94 0.97
CA SER A 118 7.17 3.92 2.44
C SER A 118 6.38 5.10 3.01
N LYS A 119 6.60 6.31 2.50
CA LYS A 119 5.88 7.50 2.92
C LYS A 119 4.39 7.47 2.55
N SER A 120 4.04 7.03 1.34
CA SER A 120 2.63 6.90 0.92
C SER A 120 1.87 5.85 1.73
N MET A 121 2.56 4.85 2.26
CA MET A 121 2.01 3.87 3.18
C MET A 121 1.99 4.34 4.65
N GLY A 122 2.56 5.51 4.95
CA GLY A 122 2.65 6.05 6.31
C GLY A 122 3.60 5.27 7.22
N HIS A 123 4.60 4.58 6.66
CA HIS A 123 5.60 3.89 7.46
C HIS A 123 6.58 4.89 8.08
N CYS A 124 6.85 4.75 9.38
CA CYS A 124 7.86 5.55 10.07
C CYS A 124 9.29 5.25 9.61
N SER A 125 9.51 4.04 9.09
CA SER A 125 10.81 3.58 8.58
C SER A 125 10.64 2.82 7.27
N VAL A 126 11.61 2.97 6.36
CA VAL A 126 11.69 2.23 5.10
C VAL A 126 11.83 0.72 5.34
N GLU A 127 12.40 0.31 6.48
CA GLU A 127 12.53 -1.10 6.87
C GLU A 127 11.18 -1.83 6.90
N HIS A 128 10.10 -1.16 7.31
CA HIS A 128 8.76 -1.75 7.26
C HIS A 128 8.27 -2.03 5.83
N THR A 129 8.84 -1.33 4.85
CA THR A 129 8.52 -1.53 3.43
C THR A 129 9.39 -2.63 2.82
N LYS A 130 10.61 -2.82 3.32
CA LYS A 130 11.51 -3.90 2.88
C LYS A 130 10.93 -5.30 3.10
N TYR A 131 10.05 -5.47 4.07
CA TYR A 131 9.32 -6.73 4.26
C TYR A 131 8.67 -7.22 2.95
N TYR A 132 8.19 -6.29 2.11
CA TYR A 132 7.54 -6.65 0.85
C TYR A 132 8.48 -7.24 -0.20
N TYR A 133 9.79 -7.07 -0.06
CA TYR A 133 10.77 -7.70 -0.95
C TYR A 133 10.79 -9.22 -0.80
N SER A 134 10.67 -9.70 0.43
CA SER A 134 10.66 -11.15 0.70
C SER A 134 9.45 -11.87 0.11
N ILE A 135 8.40 -11.14 -0.25
CA ILE A 135 7.17 -11.69 -0.80
C ILE A 135 6.96 -11.37 -2.29
N VAL A 136 7.94 -10.71 -2.93
CA VAL A 136 7.93 -10.44 -4.37
C VAL A 136 8.80 -11.48 -5.08
N PRO A 137 8.22 -12.49 -5.79
CA PRO A 137 8.98 -13.60 -6.37
C PRO A 137 10.09 -13.14 -7.31
N ARG A 138 9.79 -12.18 -8.18
CA ARG A 138 10.77 -11.65 -9.14
C ARG A 138 11.99 -10.99 -8.49
N MET A 139 11.83 -10.43 -7.29
CA MET A 139 12.95 -9.87 -6.53
C MET A 139 13.84 -10.97 -5.98
N SER A 140 13.28 -12.09 -5.56
CA SER A 140 14.03 -13.26 -5.11
C SER A 140 14.93 -13.80 -6.22
N GLU A 141 14.39 -13.92 -7.45
CA GLU A 141 15.16 -14.36 -8.63
C GLU A 141 16.36 -13.42 -8.91
N ILE A 142 16.13 -12.10 -8.95
CA ILE A 142 17.20 -11.12 -9.19
C ILE A 142 18.25 -11.13 -8.08
N LEU A 143 17.85 -11.31 -6.82
CA LEU A 143 18.80 -11.40 -5.71
C LEU A 143 19.64 -12.68 -5.81
N THR A 144 19.01 -13.79 -6.19
CA THR A 144 19.72 -15.05 -6.42
C THR A 144 20.75 -14.89 -7.52
N ASP A 145 20.36 -14.39 -8.70
CA ASP A 145 21.25 -14.16 -9.84
C ASP A 145 22.44 -13.24 -9.48
N LYS A 146 22.17 -12.16 -8.73
CA LYS A 146 23.24 -11.25 -8.29
C LYS A 146 24.15 -11.86 -7.23
N CYS A 147 23.61 -12.68 -6.33
CA CYS A 147 24.42 -13.37 -5.33
C CYS A 147 25.30 -14.45 -5.99
N GLU A 148 24.76 -15.19 -6.95
CA GLU A 148 25.49 -16.20 -7.69
C GLU A 148 26.62 -15.58 -8.50
N SER A 149 26.36 -14.51 -9.28
CA SER A 149 27.40 -13.80 -10.03
C SER A 149 28.50 -13.20 -9.14
N SER A 150 28.13 -12.64 -7.99
CA SER A 150 29.10 -12.09 -7.03
C SER A 150 29.92 -13.19 -6.36
N PHE A 151 29.36 -14.39 -6.21
CA PHE A 151 30.05 -15.52 -5.62
C PHE A 151 31.07 -16.12 -6.59
N GLU A 152 30.73 -16.21 -7.88
CA GLU A 152 31.65 -16.65 -8.93
C GLU A 152 32.87 -15.75 -9.08
N GLU A 153 32.69 -14.41 -8.91
CA GLU A 153 33.82 -13.45 -8.89
C GLU A 153 34.74 -13.60 -7.66
N LEU A 154 34.26 -14.20 -6.57
CA LEU A 154 35.01 -14.38 -5.32
C LEU A 154 35.69 -15.75 -5.22
N VAL A 155 35.32 -16.71 -6.08
CA VAL A 155 35.98 -18.02 -6.12
C VAL A 155 37.32 -17.86 -6.85
N PRO A 156 38.48 -18.09 -6.19
CA PRO A 156 39.76 -18.03 -6.87
C PRO A 156 39.79 -19.09 -7.99
N GLU A 157 40.27 -18.71 -9.18
CA GLU A 157 40.60 -19.69 -10.20
C GLU A 157 41.57 -20.69 -9.59
N VAL A 158 41.13 -21.93 -9.42
CA VAL A 158 42.04 -23.02 -9.07
C VAL A 158 42.93 -23.22 -10.26
N MET A 159 44.13 -22.69 -10.18
CA MET A 159 45.17 -23.06 -11.16
C MET A 159 45.40 -24.56 -11.02
N ASP A 160 45.05 -25.28 -12.08
CA ASP A 160 45.44 -26.66 -12.29
C ASP A 160 46.98 -26.68 -12.55
N ASP A 161 47.74 -26.48 -11.48
CA ASP A 161 49.18 -26.67 -11.53
C ASP A 161 49.58 -27.79 -10.58
N GLU A 162 50.13 -28.81 -11.21
CA GLU A 162 51.03 -29.84 -10.71
C GLU A 162 50.42 -31.13 -10.19
N ILE A 163 50.22 -31.99 -11.18
CA ILE A 163 50.48 -33.41 -11.07
C ILE A 163 51.97 -33.63 -10.73
N TRP A 164 52.21 -34.17 -9.56
CA TRP A 164 53.48 -34.92 -9.26
C TRP A 164 53.20 -36.39 -9.18
#